data_41d13439ef0b70f1c80a874eca1d93b6
#
_entry.id   41d13439ef0b70f1c80a874eca1d93b6
#
_cell.length_a   1.000
_cell.length_b   1.000
_cell.length_c   1.000
_cell.angle_alpha   90.00
_cell.angle_beta   90.00
_cell.angle_gamma   90.00
#
_symmetry.space_group_name_H-M   'P 1'
#
loop_
_entity.id
_entity.type
_entity.pdbx_description
1 polymer ?
#
loop_
_entity_poly.entity_id
_entity_poly.type
_entity_poly.pdbx_seq_one_letter_code
_entity_poly.pdbx_strand_id
1 'polypeptide(L)'
;LKQKLAAAGWFRKEDKKPLPFLPSRVAVITSPTGAAVRDFLNVIQRRFGNMGITVVPVRVQGDRAAREICEAIETVNRHLDVDVIVLTRGGGSLEDLWPFNEEIVARAIRGSRIPVVSAVGHEIDVTIADLVADLRAPTPSAAAELLVSEKEILKTRIRDLRDRLRSNLRTRLQRRSERLGHLGVRLRDPRKAIEQSWMQLDDLGARLVRNQTFLVREHAAR
;
A
#
# COMPACT_ATOMS: atom_id res chain seq x y z
N LEU A 1 -11.98 1.38 -39.87
CA LEU A 1 -11.40 0.43 -38.93
C LEU A 1 -12.07 0.53 -37.57
N LYS A 2 -12.21 1.71 -36.95
CA LYS A 2 -12.85 1.91 -35.62
C LYS A 2 -14.22 1.26 -35.52
N GLN A 3 -15.10 1.45 -36.51
CA GLN A 3 -16.44 0.83 -36.53
C GLN A 3 -16.39 -0.71 -36.61
N LYS A 4 -15.47 -1.27 -37.42
CA LYS A 4 -15.23 -2.72 -37.53
C LYS A 4 -14.84 -3.33 -36.16
N LEU A 5 -13.88 -2.70 -35.49
CA LEU A 5 -13.39 -3.19 -34.19
C LEU A 5 -14.42 -2.98 -33.07
N ALA A 6 -15.20 -1.90 -33.13
CA ALA A 6 -16.30 -1.68 -32.22
C ALA A 6 -17.40 -2.75 -32.37
N ALA A 7 -17.78 -3.09 -33.60
CA ALA A 7 -18.73 -4.17 -33.88
C ALA A 7 -18.22 -5.53 -33.40
N ALA A 8 -16.93 -5.78 -33.50
CA ALA A 8 -16.27 -6.97 -32.97
C ALA A 8 -16.13 -6.99 -31.43
N GLY A 9 -16.56 -5.92 -30.75
CA GLY A 9 -16.55 -5.83 -29.28
C GLY A 9 -15.19 -5.54 -28.64
N TRP A 10 -14.16 -5.12 -29.42
CA TRP A 10 -12.79 -4.96 -28.91
C TRP A 10 -12.63 -3.80 -27.93
N PHE A 11 -13.62 -2.91 -27.82
CA PHE A 11 -13.60 -1.75 -26.90
C PHE A 11 -14.45 -1.95 -25.64
N ARG A 12 -15.05 -3.15 -25.48
CA ARG A 12 -15.88 -3.46 -24.31
C ARG A 12 -15.06 -3.45 -23.03
N LYS A 13 -15.58 -2.80 -22.00
CA LYS A 13 -14.91 -2.70 -20.69
C LYS A 13 -14.82 -4.05 -19.98
N GLU A 14 -15.82 -4.90 -20.19
CA GLU A 14 -15.92 -6.23 -19.58
C GLU A 14 -14.79 -7.18 -20.02
N ASP A 15 -14.26 -6.93 -21.22
CA ASP A 15 -13.19 -7.74 -21.81
C ASP A 15 -11.79 -7.22 -21.50
N LYS A 16 -11.66 -6.07 -20.82
CA LYS A 16 -10.38 -5.49 -20.44
C LYS A 16 -9.85 -6.14 -19.18
N LYS A 17 -8.54 -6.41 -19.19
CA LYS A 17 -7.86 -7.02 -18.04
C LYS A 17 -7.66 -5.97 -16.95
N PRO A 18 -7.95 -6.32 -15.68
CA PRO A 18 -7.62 -5.45 -14.57
C PRO A 18 -6.10 -5.33 -14.42
N LEU A 19 -5.63 -4.13 -14.10
CA LEU A 19 -4.24 -3.95 -13.71
C LEU A 19 -3.98 -4.64 -12.36
N PRO A 20 -2.80 -5.26 -12.19
CA PRO A 20 -2.42 -5.79 -10.89
C PRO A 20 -2.32 -4.65 -9.87
N PHE A 21 -2.78 -4.93 -8.66
CA PHE A 21 -2.83 -3.96 -7.56
C PHE A 21 -1.45 -3.37 -7.21
N LEU A 22 -0.38 -4.16 -7.33
CA LEU A 22 1.00 -3.77 -7.05
C LEU A 22 1.93 -4.34 -8.13
N PRO A 23 2.02 -3.72 -9.30
CA PRO A 23 2.96 -4.17 -10.30
C PRO A 23 4.39 -3.99 -9.79
N SER A 24 5.18 -5.04 -9.86
CA SER A 24 6.58 -5.05 -9.44
C SER A 24 7.53 -4.95 -10.64
N ARG A 25 7.10 -5.44 -11.80
CA ARG A 25 7.87 -5.44 -13.05
C ARG A 25 7.02 -4.93 -14.21
N VAL A 26 7.55 -3.95 -14.93
CA VAL A 26 6.84 -3.28 -16.03
C VAL A 26 7.73 -3.29 -17.28
N ALA A 27 7.17 -3.73 -18.40
CA ALA A 27 7.80 -3.56 -19.70
C ALA A 27 7.30 -2.27 -20.35
N VAL A 28 8.21 -1.41 -20.77
CA VAL A 28 7.91 -0.15 -21.45
C VAL A 28 8.34 -0.27 -22.91
N ILE A 29 7.37 -0.36 -23.82
CA ILE A 29 7.58 -0.42 -25.28
C ILE A 29 7.57 1.00 -25.81
N THR A 30 8.72 1.49 -26.23
CA THR A 30 8.90 2.88 -26.66
C THR A 30 10.21 3.09 -27.40
N SER A 31 10.41 4.29 -27.95
CA SER A 31 11.73 4.70 -28.45
C SER A 31 12.70 4.96 -27.31
N PRO A 32 13.90 4.35 -27.31
CA PRO A 32 14.86 4.46 -26.22
C PRO A 32 15.44 5.88 -26.04
N THR A 33 15.39 6.71 -27.07
CA THR A 33 15.94 8.07 -27.08
C THR A 33 14.88 9.14 -26.86
N GLY A 34 13.59 8.75 -26.77
CA GLY A 34 12.46 9.66 -26.66
C GLY A 34 12.34 10.36 -25.30
N ALA A 35 11.69 11.52 -25.26
CA ALA A 35 11.34 12.21 -24.01
C ALA A 35 10.38 11.36 -23.17
N ALA A 36 9.46 10.65 -23.81
CA ALA A 36 8.45 9.82 -23.15
C ALA A 36 9.01 8.80 -22.14
N VAL A 37 10.07 8.08 -22.51
CA VAL A 37 10.70 7.11 -21.62
C VAL A 37 11.38 7.82 -20.44
N ARG A 38 11.98 8.97 -20.64
CA ARG A 38 12.61 9.75 -19.58
C ARG A 38 11.57 10.27 -18.59
N ASP A 39 10.46 10.80 -19.08
CA ASP A 39 9.36 11.30 -18.26
C ASP A 39 8.73 10.17 -17.43
N PHE A 40 8.47 9.03 -18.06
CA PHE A 40 7.98 7.84 -17.37
C PHE A 40 8.93 7.39 -16.25
N LEU A 41 10.22 7.23 -16.57
CA LEU A 41 11.24 6.80 -15.60
C LEU A 41 11.42 7.80 -14.46
N ASN A 42 11.41 9.10 -14.74
CA ASN A 42 11.52 10.15 -13.72
C ASN A 42 10.37 10.08 -12.70
N VAL A 43 9.13 9.87 -13.15
CA VAL A 43 7.97 9.72 -12.28
C VAL A 43 8.09 8.47 -11.42
N ILE A 44 8.45 7.33 -12.03
CA ILE A 44 8.62 6.07 -11.30
C ILE A 44 9.74 6.19 -10.26
N GLN A 45 10.90 6.71 -10.62
CA GLN A 45 12.03 6.86 -9.69
C GLN A 45 11.70 7.72 -8.48
N ARG A 46 11.01 8.85 -8.69
CA ARG A 46 10.59 9.74 -7.59
C ARG A 46 9.59 9.10 -6.64
N ARG A 47 8.63 8.35 -7.18
CA ARG A 47 7.52 7.79 -6.40
C ARG A 47 7.74 6.34 -6.00
N PHE A 48 8.60 5.61 -6.73
CA PHE A 48 8.64 4.16 -6.60
C PHE A 48 9.95 3.49 -7.07
N GLY A 49 11.07 3.80 -6.40
CA GLY A 49 12.40 3.29 -6.76
C GLY A 49 12.59 1.76 -6.79
N ASN A 50 11.60 0.97 -6.34
CA ASN A 50 11.71 -0.50 -6.27
C ASN A 50 10.95 -1.23 -7.39
N MET A 51 10.48 -0.53 -8.42
CA MET A 51 9.82 -1.15 -9.57
C MET A 51 10.87 -1.56 -10.62
N GLY A 52 10.89 -2.81 -11.00
CA GLY A 52 11.71 -3.30 -12.11
C GLY A 52 11.13 -2.79 -13.44
N ILE A 53 11.93 -2.03 -14.19
CA ILE A 53 11.52 -1.52 -15.50
C ILE A 53 12.41 -2.11 -16.57
N THR A 54 11.78 -2.76 -17.54
CA THR A 54 12.44 -3.25 -18.76
C THR A 54 11.99 -2.38 -19.95
N VAL A 55 12.92 -1.64 -20.53
CA VAL A 55 12.62 -0.87 -21.75
C VAL A 55 12.82 -1.78 -22.95
N VAL A 56 11.77 -1.94 -23.75
CA VAL A 56 11.80 -2.68 -25.02
C VAL A 56 11.86 -1.66 -26.15
N PRO A 57 13.02 -1.51 -26.80
CA PRO A 57 13.22 -0.48 -27.79
C PRO A 57 12.50 -0.81 -29.08
N VAL A 58 11.66 0.13 -29.57
CA VAL A 58 10.98 0.06 -30.87
C VAL A 58 10.96 1.43 -31.54
N ARG A 59 10.74 1.46 -32.83
CA ARG A 59 10.31 2.69 -33.49
C ARG A 59 8.85 2.98 -33.15
N VAL A 60 8.56 4.23 -32.83
CA VAL A 60 7.21 4.69 -32.50
C VAL A 60 6.58 5.57 -33.58
N GLN A 61 7.24 5.68 -34.70
CA GLN A 61 6.81 6.43 -35.89
C GLN A 61 7.43 5.86 -37.17
N GLY A 62 6.80 6.13 -38.31
CA GLY A 62 7.21 5.62 -39.64
C GLY A 62 6.65 4.23 -39.96
N ASP A 63 6.83 3.78 -41.22
CA ASP A 63 6.15 2.60 -41.78
C ASP A 63 6.42 1.27 -41.08
N ARG A 64 7.54 1.14 -40.42
CA ARG A 64 7.91 -0.10 -39.71
C ARG A 64 7.47 -0.13 -38.27
N ALA A 65 7.01 0.99 -37.71
CA ALA A 65 6.70 1.11 -36.27
C ALA A 65 5.60 0.14 -35.82
N ALA A 66 4.53 0.00 -36.62
CA ALA A 66 3.44 -0.91 -36.29
C ALA A 66 3.88 -2.37 -36.14
N ARG A 67 4.75 -2.84 -37.05
CA ARG A 67 5.30 -4.20 -37.01
C ARG A 67 6.21 -4.40 -35.78
N GLU A 68 7.14 -3.45 -35.55
CA GLU A 68 8.06 -3.52 -34.41
C GLU A 68 7.31 -3.52 -33.07
N ILE A 69 6.23 -2.74 -32.93
CA ILE A 69 5.36 -2.73 -31.75
C ILE A 69 4.71 -4.10 -31.56
N CYS A 70 4.18 -4.73 -32.60
CA CYS A 70 3.58 -6.06 -32.53
C CYS A 70 4.61 -7.11 -32.08
N GLU A 71 5.77 -7.14 -32.69
CA GLU A 71 6.86 -8.06 -32.36
C GLU A 71 7.33 -7.85 -30.90
N ALA A 72 7.40 -6.61 -30.45
CA ALA A 72 7.74 -6.27 -29.08
C ALA A 72 6.70 -6.80 -28.09
N ILE A 73 5.39 -6.58 -28.34
CA ILE A 73 4.31 -7.11 -27.50
C ILE A 73 4.38 -8.63 -27.41
N GLU A 74 4.59 -9.31 -28.56
CA GLU A 74 4.74 -10.77 -28.58
C GLU A 74 5.98 -11.24 -27.82
N THR A 75 7.11 -10.57 -28.00
CA THR A 75 8.39 -10.88 -27.32
C THR A 75 8.23 -10.76 -25.81
N VAL A 76 7.60 -9.69 -25.35
CA VAL A 76 7.29 -9.48 -23.92
C VAL A 76 6.41 -10.60 -23.38
N ASN A 77 5.35 -10.96 -24.11
CA ASN A 77 4.44 -12.03 -23.69
C ASN A 77 5.09 -13.41 -23.63
N ARG A 78 6.12 -13.67 -24.46
CA ARG A 78 6.78 -14.99 -24.53
C ARG A 78 7.98 -15.11 -23.62
N HIS A 79 8.76 -14.04 -23.45
CA HIS A 79 10.09 -14.12 -22.88
C HIS A 79 10.30 -13.30 -21.60
N LEU A 80 9.41 -12.37 -21.28
CA LEU A 80 9.54 -11.53 -20.10
C LEU A 80 8.49 -11.87 -19.03
N ASP A 81 8.96 -11.93 -17.80
CA ASP A 81 8.10 -12.09 -16.66
C ASP A 81 7.81 -10.68 -16.08
N VAL A 82 6.78 -10.03 -16.62
CA VAL A 82 6.34 -8.68 -16.24
C VAL A 82 4.85 -8.65 -15.95
N ASP A 83 4.47 -7.74 -15.08
CA ASP A 83 3.09 -7.62 -14.60
C ASP A 83 2.22 -6.74 -15.50
N VAL A 84 2.84 -5.77 -16.19
CA VAL A 84 2.16 -4.78 -17.05
C VAL A 84 3.06 -4.42 -18.23
N ILE A 85 2.44 -4.22 -19.39
CA ILE A 85 3.07 -3.62 -20.56
C ILE A 85 2.60 -2.17 -20.67
N VAL A 86 3.51 -1.23 -20.80
CA VAL A 86 3.22 0.18 -21.13
C VAL A 86 3.67 0.47 -22.53
N LEU A 87 2.72 0.81 -23.39
CA LEU A 87 2.98 1.28 -24.73
C LEU A 87 2.97 2.80 -24.72
N THR A 88 4.09 3.44 -25.02
CA THR A 88 4.19 4.88 -24.89
C THR A 88 4.98 5.52 -26.02
N ARG A 89 4.59 6.75 -26.31
CA ARG A 89 5.23 7.62 -27.29
C ARG A 89 5.33 9.04 -26.74
N GLY A 90 6.35 9.77 -27.16
CA GLY A 90 6.46 11.21 -26.93
C GLY A 90 5.55 12.04 -27.81
N GLY A 91 5.49 13.35 -27.59
CA GLY A 91 4.77 14.29 -28.46
C GLY A 91 5.25 14.22 -29.91
N GLY A 92 4.38 14.61 -30.84
CA GLY A 92 4.64 14.64 -32.27
C GLY A 92 3.34 14.92 -33.03
N SER A 93 3.39 14.91 -34.36
CA SER A 93 2.23 15.18 -35.22
C SER A 93 1.21 14.02 -35.19
N LEU A 94 0.00 14.28 -35.67
CA LEU A 94 -1.03 13.25 -35.86
C LEU A 94 -0.57 12.13 -36.82
N GLU A 95 0.25 12.47 -37.79
CA GLU A 95 0.83 11.50 -38.75
C GLU A 95 1.72 10.48 -38.04
N ASP A 96 2.44 10.89 -37.04
CA ASP A 96 3.27 10.01 -36.22
C ASP A 96 2.46 9.05 -35.34
N LEU A 97 1.16 9.29 -35.13
CA LEU A 97 0.26 8.41 -34.38
C LEU A 97 -0.32 7.29 -35.24
N TRP A 98 -0.09 7.36 -36.58
CA TRP A 98 -0.67 6.42 -37.52
C TRP A 98 -0.40 4.95 -37.20
N PRO A 99 0.83 4.53 -36.83
CA PRO A 99 1.12 3.14 -36.49
C PRO A 99 0.22 2.58 -35.38
N PHE A 100 -0.19 3.42 -34.42
CA PHE A 100 -1.08 3.04 -33.31
C PHE A 100 -2.56 2.94 -33.71
N ASN A 101 -2.89 3.32 -34.92
CA ASN A 101 -4.21 3.18 -35.52
C ASN A 101 -4.31 1.96 -36.47
N GLU A 102 -3.27 1.16 -36.60
CA GLU A 102 -3.28 -0.04 -37.43
C GLU A 102 -3.94 -1.24 -36.73
N GLU A 103 -4.66 -2.06 -37.53
CA GLU A 103 -5.38 -3.25 -37.00
C GLU A 103 -4.40 -4.26 -36.39
N ILE A 104 -3.19 -4.38 -36.94
CA ILE A 104 -2.19 -5.33 -36.41
C ILE A 104 -1.78 -5.02 -34.99
N VAL A 105 -1.60 -3.73 -34.66
CA VAL A 105 -1.28 -3.28 -33.27
C VAL A 105 -2.46 -3.51 -32.34
N ALA A 106 -3.67 -3.16 -32.78
CA ALA A 106 -4.89 -3.44 -32.02
C ALA A 106 -5.03 -4.94 -31.72
N ARG A 107 -4.75 -5.80 -32.69
CA ARG A 107 -4.77 -7.26 -32.53
C ARG A 107 -3.70 -7.76 -31.55
N ALA A 108 -2.49 -7.22 -31.60
CA ALA A 108 -1.41 -7.58 -30.69
C ALA A 108 -1.75 -7.18 -29.25
N ILE A 109 -2.31 -5.99 -29.03
CA ILE A 109 -2.76 -5.52 -27.70
C ILE A 109 -3.86 -6.44 -27.18
N ARG A 110 -4.89 -6.73 -27.98
CA ARG A 110 -6.01 -7.59 -27.59
C ARG A 110 -5.59 -9.02 -27.28
N GLY A 111 -4.63 -9.56 -28.03
CA GLY A 111 -4.07 -10.90 -27.86
C GLY A 111 -3.05 -11.02 -26.73
N SER A 112 -2.61 -9.92 -26.14
CA SER A 112 -1.65 -9.95 -25.02
C SER A 112 -2.26 -10.66 -23.81
N ARG A 113 -1.50 -11.51 -23.14
CA ARG A 113 -1.90 -12.12 -21.84
C ARG A 113 -1.68 -11.16 -20.68
N ILE A 114 -0.69 -10.28 -20.82
CA ILE A 114 -0.30 -9.27 -19.86
C ILE A 114 -1.15 -8.03 -20.10
N PRO A 115 -1.69 -7.37 -19.06
CA PRO A 115 -2.42 -6.11 -19.20
C PRO A 115 -1.58 -5.05 -19.91
N VAL A 116 -2.19 -4.33 -20.86
CA VAL A 116 -1.54 -3.29 -21.64
C VAL A 116 -2.10 -1.92 -21.29
N VAL A 117 -1.21 -1.01 -20.91
CA VAL A 117 -1.52 0.41 -20.71
C VAL A 117 -1.04 1.18 -21.93
N SER A 118 -1.94 1.91 -22.58
CA SER A 118 -1.59 2.82 -23.68
C SER A 118 -1.43 4.24 -23.14
N ALA A 119 -0.28 4.84 -23.44
CA ALA A 119 0.04 6.24 -23.14
C ALA A 119 0.61 6.91 -24.42
N VAL A 120 -0.14 6.79 -25.49
CA VAL A 120 0.26 7.21 -26.83
C VAL A 120 -0.45 8.49 -27.23
N GLY A 121 -1.77 8.56 -27.05
CA GLY A 121 -2.61 9.69 -27.44
C GLY A 121 -2.76 10.70 -26.29
N HIS A 122 -2.67 11.99 -26.64
CA HIS A 122 -3.04 13.08 -25.72
C HIS A 122 -4.56 13.10 -25.47
N GLU A 123 -5.04 13.97 -24.61
CA GLU A 123 -6.48 14.06 -24.25
C GLU A 123 -7.40 14.14 -25.45
N ILE A 124 -6.98 14.87 -26.51
CA ILE A 124 -7.75 15.13 -27.73
C ILE A 124 -7.57 14.02 -28.79
N ASP A 125 -6.38 13.42 -28.87
CA ASP A 125 -5.99 12.50 -29.95
C ASP A 125 -6.06 11.05 -29.49
N VAL A 126 -7.24 10.44 -29.56
CA VAL A 126 -7.46 9.04 -29.14
C VAL A 126 -7.13 8.10 -30.30
N THR A 127 -6.14 7.23 -30.11
CA THR A 127 -5.78 6.20 -31.07
C THR A 127 -6.60 4.92 -30.91
N ILE A 128 -6.56 4.03 -31.90
CA ILE A 128 -7.17 2.69 -31.79
C ILE A 128 -6.47 1.88 -30.71
N ALA A 129 -5.16 2.00 -30.57
CA ALA A 129 -4.40 1.37 -29.50
C ALA A 129 -4.94 1.78 -28.11
N ASP A 130 -5.27 3.07 -27.90
CA ASP A 130 -5.86 3.57 -26.65
C ASP A 130 -7.24 2.96 -26.37
N LEU A 131 -8.04 2.74 -27.40
CA LEU A 131 -9.38 2.16 -27.27
C LEU A 131 -9.33 0.67 -26.93
N VAL A 132 -8.37 -0.07 -27.50
CA VAL A 132 -8.23 -1.52 -27.30
C VAL A 132 -7.44 -1.86 -26.04
N ALA A 133 -6.50 -1.00 -25.61
CA ALA A 133 -5.71 -1.21 -24.40
C ALA A 133 -6.60 -1.40 -23.14
N ASP A 134 -6.10 -2.14 -22.18
CA ASP A 134 -6.81 -2.42 -20.93
C ASP A 134 -7.01 -1.13 -20.10
N LEU A 135 -6.00 -0.25 -20.11
CA LEU A 135 -6.10 1.09 -19.54
C LEU A 135 -5.49 2.12 -20.49
N ARG A 136 -6.11 3.30 -20.54
CA ARG A 136 -5.57 4.47 -21.25
C ARG A 136 -5.03 5.49 -20.27
N ALA A 137 -3.87 6.03 -20.55
CA ALA A 137 -3.30 7.20 -19.90
C ALA A 137 -3.08 8.33 -20.92
N PRO A 138 -3.36 9.60 -20.57
CA PRO A 138 -3.22 10.72 -21.51
C PRO A 138 -1.75 11.09 -21.79
N THR A 139 -0.83 10.67 -20.94
CA THR A 139 0.62 10.94 -21.07
C THR A 139 1.45 9.80 -20.50
N PRO A 140 2.74 9.67 -20.88
CA PRO A 140 3.66 8.72 -20.25
C PRO A 140 3.78 8.92 -18.73
N SER A 141 3.80 10.16 -18.27
CA SER A 141 3.83 10.51 -16.85
C SER A 141 2.57 10.06 -16.12
N ALA A 142 1.38 10.26 -16.73
CA ALA A 142 0.12 9.80 -16.17
C ALA A 142 0.05 8.27 -16.09
N ALA A 143 0.59 7.55 -17.09
CA ALA A 143 0.71 6.10 -17.03
C ALA A 143 1.55 5.65 -15.84
N ALA A 144 2.69 6.29 -15.62
CA ALA A 144 3.54 6.02 -14.47
C ALA A 144 2.80 6.29 -13.14
N GLU A 145 2.06 7.39 -13.04
CA GLU A 145 1.27 7.73 -11.85
C GLU A 145 0.18 6.70 -11.56
N LEU A 146 -0.55 6.25 -12.59
CA LEU A 146 -1.59 5.23 -12.44
C LEU A 146 -1.04 3.91 -11.90
N LEU A 147 0.15 3.49 -12.34
CA LEU A 147 0.80 2.28 -11.86
C LEU A 147 1.27 2.36 -10.39
N VAL A 148 1.48 3.58 -9.89
CA VAL A 148 2.03 3.82 -8.54
C VAL A 148 0.96 4.22 -7.51
N SER A 149 -0.21 4.72 -7.97
CA SER A 149 -1.25 5.33 -7.13
C SER A 149 -1.72 4.41 -5.99
N GLU A 150 -1.98 3.16 -6.30
CA GLU A 150 -2.48 2.15 -5.36
C GLU A 150 -1.51 1.91 -4.20
N LYS A 151 -0.21 1.94 -4.47
CA LYS A 151 0.82 1.68 -3.45
C LYS A 151 1.00 2.81 -2.46
N GLU A 152 0.85 4.06 -2.86
CA GLU A 152 0.90 5.19 -1.92
C GLU A 152 -0.31 5.16 -0.98
N ILE A 153 -1.48 4.80 -1.50
CA ILE A 153 -2.68 4.57 -0.68
C ILE A 153 -2.42 3.48 0.36
N LEU A 154 -1.82 2.36 -0.07
CA LEU A 154 -1.49 1.25 0.83
C LEU A 154 -0.45 1.63 1.89
N LYS A 155 0.61 2.35 1.51
CA LYS A 155 1.61 2.86 2.47
C LYS A 155 0.98 3.76 3.52
N THR A 156 0.10 4.67 3.12
CA THR A 156 -0.63 5.55 4.04
C THR A 156 -1.49 4.74 4.99
N ARG A 157 -2.23 3.76 4.47
CA ARG A 157 -3.07 2.87 5.31
C ARG A 157 -2.27 2.04 6.30
N ILE A 158 -1.10 1.53 5.90
CA ILE A 158 -0.20 0.80 6.81
C ILE A 158 0.32 1.73 7.92
N ARG A 159 0.70 2.97 7.59
CA ARG A 159 1.12 3.95 8.59
C ARG A 159 0.02 4.24 9.59
N ASP A 160 -1.19 4.51 9.12
CA ASP A 160 -2.36 4.77 9.96
C ASP A 160 -2.67 3.59 10.89
N LEU A 161 -2.67 2.38 10.37
CA LEU A 161 -2.90 1.17 11.17
C LEU A 161 -1.80 0.97 12.23
N ARG A 162 -0.55 1.21 11.88
CA ARG A 162 0.58 1.15 12.81
C ARG A 162 0.41 2.18 13.95
N ASP A 163 0.03 3.41 13.60
CA ASP A 163 -0.09 4.49 14.59
C ASP A 163 -1.30 4.26 15.51
N ARG A 164 -2.41 3.75 14.98
CA ARG A 164 -3.55 3.27 15.78
C ARG A 164 -3.17 2.13 16.72
N LEU A 165 -2.39 1.16 16.23
CA LEU A 165 -1.92 0.04 17.06
C LEU A 165 -1.03 0.54 18.20
N ARG A 166 -0.08 1.42 17.91
CA ARG A 166 0.79 2.04 18.93
C ARG A 166 0.01 2.81 19.98
N SER A 167 -0.96 3.61 19.57
CA SER A 167 -1.82 4.38 20.47
C SER A 167 -2.64 3.44 21.38
N ASN A 168 -3.28 2.43 20.80
CA ASN A 168 -4.05 1.44 21.55
C ASN A 168 -3.20 0.66 22.57
N LEU A 169 -1.99 0.26 22.19
CA LEU A 169 -1.07 -0.41 23.08
C LEU A 169 -0.63 0.48 24.24
N ARG A 170 -0.29 1.74 23.95
CA ARG A 170 0.07 2.71 25.00
C ARG A 170 -1.07 2.88 26.00
N THR A 171 -2.29 3.12 25.53
CA THR A 171 -3.47 3.29 26.38
C THR A 171 -3.75 2.04 27.22
N ARG A 172 -3.61 0.85 26.64
CA ARG A 172 -3.78 -0.41 27.39
C ARG A 172 -2.71 -0.61 28.46
N LEU A 173 -1.46 -0.33 28.13
CA LEU A 173 -0.35 -0.42 29.09
C LEU A 173 -0.52 0.58 30.23
N GLN A 174 -0.88 1.83 29.91
CA GLN A 174 -1.13 2.86 30.91
C GLN A 174 -2.27 2.47 31.85
N ARG A 175 -3.43 2.01 31.34
CA ARG A 175 -4.54 1.53 32.16
C ARG A 175 -4.15 0.36 33.06
N ARG A 176 -3.32 -0.57 32.55
CA ARG A 176 -2.82 -1.68 33.37
C ARG A 176 -1.86 -1.21 34.46
N SER A 177 -0.97 -0.26 34.13
CA SER A 177 -0.05 0.35 35.11
C SER A 177 -0.81 1.09 36.21
N GLU A 178 -1.79 1.91 35.83
CA GLU A 178 -2.67 2.60 36.77
C GLU A 178 -3.41 1.60 37.67
N ARG A 179 -3.96 0.52 37.08
CA ARG A 179 -4.64 -0.54 37.86
C ARG A 179 -3.70 -1.25 38.82
N LEU A 180 -2.47 -1.55 38.43
CA LEU A 180 -1.44 -2.10 39.31
C LEU A 180 -1.08 -1.13 40.46
N GLY A 181 -0.92 0.16 40.13
CA GLY A 181 -0.70 1.19 41.15
C GLY A 181 -1.84 1.25 42.19
N HIS A 182 -3.10 1.26 41.73
CA HIS A 182 -4.27 1.23 42.61
C HIS A 182 -4.32 -0.04 43.46
N LEU A 183 -4.00 -1.21 42.93
CA LEU A 183 -3.95 -2.45 43.68
C LEU A 183 -2.83 -2.44 44.71
N GLY A 184 -1.65 -1.88 44.35
CA GLY A 184 -0.52 -1.71 45.26
C GLY A 184 -0.86 -0.84 46.46
N VAL A 185 -1.58 0.28 46.24
CA VAL A 185 -2.06 1.16 47.34
C VAL A 185 -3.11 0.46 48.20
N ARG A 186 -3.94 -0.43 47.63
CA ARG A 186 -4.98 -1.20 48.38
C ARG A 186 -4.42 -2.38 49.15
N LEU A 187 -3.26 -2.89 48.80
CA LEU A 187 -2.54 -3.89 49.57
C LEU A 187 -2.05 -3.21 50.84
N ARG A 188 -2.83 -3.41 51.91
CA ARG A 188 -2.40 -3.02 53.25
C ARG A 188 -1.12 -3.79 53.59
N ASP A 189 -0.09 -3.05 53.96
CA ASP A 189 1.18 -3.66 54.40
C ASP A 189 0.83 -4.60 55.59
N PRO A 190 0.98 -5.92 55.47
CA PRO A 190 0.62 -6.84 56.52
C PRO A 190 1.44 -6.62 57.82
N ARG A 191 2.64 -6.00 57.67
CA ARG A 191 3.48 -5.63 58.82
C ARG A 191 2.80 -4.60 59.70
N LYS A 192 2.19 -3.56 59.12
CA LYS A 192 1.45 -2.54 59.89
C LYS A 192 0.25 -3.12 60.60
N ALA A 193 -0.48 -4.08 59.98
CA ALA A 193 -1.59 -4.76 60.64
C ALA A 193 -1.13 -5.62 61.81
N ILE A 194 0.01 -6.29 61.66
CA ILE A 194 0.64 -7.07 62.73
C ILE A 194 1.10 -6.15 63.86
N GLU A 195 1.80 -5.07 63.58
CA GLU A 195 2.25 -4.09 64.55
C GLU A 195 1.07 -3.50 65.36
N GLN A 196 -0.02 -3.15 64.71
CA GLN A 196 -1.23 -2.68 65.36
C GLN A 196 -1.83 -3.75 66.29
N SER A 197 -1.86 -5.00 65.85
CA SER A 197 -2.34 -6.11 66.67
C SER A 197 -1.45 -6.37 67.91
N TRP A 198 -0.11 -6.26 67.70
CA TRP A 198 0.81 -6.35 68.85
C TRP A 198 0.62 -5.23 69.87
N MET A 199 0.49 -3.97 69.43
CA MET A 199 0.21 -2.85 70.29
C MET A 199 -1.11 -3.03 71.09
N GLN A 200 -2.15 -3.58 70.47
CA GLN A 200 -3.42 -3.89 71.13
C GLN A 200 -3.27 -4.99 72.20
N LEU A 201 -2.48 -6.03 71.86
CA LEU A 201 -2.18 -7.10 72.84
C LEU A 201 -1.41 -6.58 74.03
N ASP A 202 -0.41 -5.72 73.84
CA ASP A 202 0.36 -5.11 74.90
C ASP A 202 -0.52 -4.24 75.83
N ASP A 203 -1.43 -3.40 75.26
CA ASP A 203 -2.36 -2.59 76.04
C ASP A 203 -3.34 -3.45 76.83
N LEU A 204 -3.88 -4.51 76.22
CA LEU A 204 -4.76 -5.45 76.96
C LEU A 204 -4.01 -6.16 78.04
N GLY A 205 -2.78 -6.61 77.84
CA GLY A 205 -1.90 -7.20 78.84
C GLY A 205 -1.65 -6.26 80.02
N ALA A 206 -1.31 -5.01 79.69
CA ALA A 206 -1.11 -3.99 80.75
C ALA A 206 -2.37 -3.66 81.56
N ARG A 207 -3.56 -3.68 80.92
CA ARG A 207 -4.86 -3.52 81.64
C ARG A 207 -5.16 -4.69 82.50
N LEU A 208 -4.87 -5.89 82.09
CA LEU A 208 -5.13 -7.11 82.83
C LEU A 208 -4.26 -7.16 84.10
N VAL A 209 -2.97 -6.84 83.96
CA VAL A 209 -2.06 -6.74 85.13
C VAL A 209 -2.51 -5.68 86.14
N ARG A 210 -2.94 -4.50 85.67
CA ARG A 210 -3.46 -3.42 86.53
C ARG A 210 -4.72 -3.85 87.24
N ASN A 211 -5.65 -4.50 86.58
CA ASN A 211 -6.87 -4.97 87.17
C ASN A 211 -6.62 -6.09 88.25
N GLN A 212 -5.72 -7.04 87.90
CA GLN A 212 -5.31 -8.04 88.84
C GLN A 212 -4.68 -7.43 90.14
N THR A 213 -3.73 -6.50 89.94
CA THR A 213 -3.11 -5.83 91.11
C THR A 213 -4.09 -5.01 91.88
N PHE A 214 -5.07 -4.40 91.25
CA PHE A 214 -6.15 -3.70 91.91
C PHE A 214 -7.03 -4.68 92.78
N LEU A 215 -7.47 -5.76 92.18
CA LEU A 215 -8.29 -6.79 92.86
C LEU A 215 -7.55 -7.45 94.01
N VAL A 216 -6.26 -7.76 93.85
CA VAL A 216 -5.44 -8.31 94.91
C VAL A 216 -5.31 -7.34 96.13
N ARG A 217 -5.10 -6.06 95.84
CA ARG A 217 -5.02 -5.01 96.86
C ARG A 217 -6.35 -4.82 97.57
N GLU A 218 -7.45 -4.87 96.88
CA GLU A 218 -8.80 -4.76 97.45
C GLU A 218 -9.12 -5.94 98.37
N HIS A 219 -8.74 -7.17 97.97
CA HIS A 219 -8.90 -8.35 98.81
C HIS A 219 -7.94 -8.40 100.04
N ALA A 220 -6.75 -7.79 99.92
CA ALA A 220 -5.81 -7.74 101.03
C ALA A 220 -6.15 -6.65 102.07
N ALA A 221 -7.05 -5.72 101.70
CA ALA A 221 -7.51 -4.63 102.58
C ALA A 221 -8.81 -4.94 103.29
N ARG A 222 -9.40 -6.11 103.05
CA ARG A 222 -10.52 -6.68 103.77
C ARG A 222 -10.06 -7.77 104.79
#